data_d045e6771a6c8e3447494e313620280a
#
_entry.id   d045e6771a6c8e3447494e313620280a
#
_cell.length_a   1.000
_cell.length_b   1.000
_cell.length_c   1.000
_cell.angle_alpha   90.00
_cell.angle_beta   90.00
_cell.angle_gamma   90.00
#
_symmetry.space_group_name_H-M   'P 1'
#
loop_
_entity.id
_entity.type
_entity.pdbx_description
1 polymer ?
#
loop_
_entity_poly.entity_id
_entity_poly.type
_entity_poly.pdbx_seq_one_letter_code
_entity_poly.pdbx_strand_id
1 'polypeptide(L)'
;GALAESELPDSSFVLRKIKGAAIYSPGGNRLDFKAQDPRASVVDRRLFDRAAVCEALQEGVEMRLCSPVRRIRREGEESVLSIGGGDEIRASIVISAEGVRGRLARQAGIMPPELVLSGAQVEVPFAVEDPESVEVHLGAAPGLFAWVIPTGEETARIGLCARERGCEHLKRFLGQEVIRKRILGSATTINVGGLPLGPPPVTVAQGLLVVGDAAGQVKPTSGGGIYPGLVAAKIAGGVAAAAAMEGDGSAQRLQEYDRIWRASLGRELEIGMRANRMLNRMSAKECDELVNYLAGRPRLIKTIEEHGDIDRPSSLMIKMLFHLDWDGLKLAGLLRYALG
;
A
#
# COMPACT_ATOMS: atom_id res chain seq x y z
N GLY A 1 -12.24 -4.01 -3.70
CA GLY A 1 -11.27 -3.04 -3.20
C GLY A 1 -11.00 -1.90 -4.16
N ALA A 2 -9.73 -1.62 -4.46
CA ALA A 2 -9.29 -0.41 -5.16
C ALA A 2 -10.02 -0.12 -6.49
N LEU A 3 -10.30 -1.13 -7.31
CA LEU A 3 -11.02 -0.93 -8.58
C LEU A 3 -12.48 -0.47 -8.38
N ALA A 4 -13.14 -0.95 -7.34
CA ALA A 4 -14.49 -0.49 -7.02
C ALA A 4 -14.47 0.95 -6.46
N GLU A 5 -13.48 1.30 -5.64
CA GLU A 5 -13.33 2.65 -5.10
C GLU A 5 -12.90 3.68 -6.13
N SER A 6 -12.23 3.26 -7.22
CA SER A 6 -11.80 4.19 -8.27
C SER A 6 -12.97 4.72 -9.11
N GLU A 7 -14.10 4.00 -9.15
CA GLU A 7 -15.28 4.34 -9.97
C GLU A 7 -14.96 4.53 -11.45
N LEU A 8 -13.80 4.04 -11.91
CA LEU A 8 -13.40 4.17 -13.31
C LEU A 8 -14.20 3.20 -14.19
N PRO A 9 -14.79 3.69 -15.28
CA PRO A 9 -15.67 2.88 -16.14
C PRO A 9 -14.90 1.85 -16.97
N ASP A 10 -13.64 2.13 -17.29
CA ASP A 10 -12.78 1.27 -18.10
C ASP A 10 -11.84 0.45 -17.21
N SER A 11 -11.60 -0.79 -17.58
CA SER A 11 -10.67 -1.72 -16.93
C SER A 11 -9.52 -2.14 -17.85
N SER A 12 -9.29 -1.44 -18.95
CA SER A 12 -8.20 -1.72 -19.92
C SER A 12 -6.81 -1.68 -19.30
N PHE A 13 -6.67 -1.02 -18.14
CA PHE A 13 -5.45 -1.00 -17.33
C PHE A 13 -5.24 -2.28 -16.50
N VAL A 14 -6.21 -3.21 -16.46
CA VAL A 14 -6.06 -4.48 -15.73
C VAL A 14 -5.28 -5.46 -16.59
N LEU A 15 -4.07 -5.78 -16.16
CA LEU A 15 -3.19 -6.74 -16.83
C LEU A 15 -3.59 -8.18 -16.49
N ARG A 16 -3.88 -8.45 -15.21
CA ARG A 16 -4.19 -9.78 -14.70
C ARG A 16 -5.11 -9.76 -13.50
N LYS A 17 -5.87 -10.85 -13.35
CA LYS A 17 -6.65 -11.16 -12.15
C LYS A 17 -5.93 -12.24 -11.36
N ILE A 18 -5.72 -12.00 -10.07
CA ILE A 18 -5.02 -12.90 -9.16
C ILE A 18 -6.02 -13.58 -8.24
N LYS A 19 -5.92 -14.90 -8.15
CA LYS A 19 -6.77 -15.74 -7.30
C LYS A 19 -6.04 -16.28 -6.08
N GLY A 20 -4.71 -16.45 -6.17
CA GLY A 20 -3.93 -17.11 -5.13
C GLY A 20 -2.60 -16.46 -4.80
N ALA A 21 -1.94 -17.06 -3.84
CA ALA A 21 -0.56 -16.74 -3.50
C ALA A 21 0.21 -17.98 -3.06
N ALA A 22 1.50 -17.98 -3.36
CA ALA A 22 2.51 -18.88 -2.80
C ALA A 22 3.39 -18.10 -1.82
N ILE A 23 3.35 -18.45 -0.54
CA ILE A 23 4.17 -17.81 0.50
C ILE A 23 5.37 -18.71 0.78
N TYR A 24 6.57 -18.15 0.63
CA TYR A 24 7.83 -18.83 0.91
C TYR A 24 8.43 -18.29 2.21
N SER A 25 8.85 -19.19 3.08
CA SER A 25 9.63 -18.84 4.26
C SER A 25 11.14 -18.75 3.93
N PRO A 26 11.96 -18.18 4.83
CA PRO A 26 13.41 -18.11 4.62
C PRO A 26 14.09 -19.47 4.39
N GLY A 27 13.61 -20.55 5.01
CA GLY A 27 14.09 -21.92 4.84
C GLY A 27 13.54 -22.64 3.60
N GLY A 28 12.69 -21.96 2.79
CA GLY A 28 12.14 -22.50 1.56
C GLY A 28 10.85 -23.30 1.75
N ASN A 29 10.25 -23.31 2.94
CA ASN A 29 8.91 -23.90 3.13
C ASN A 29 7.88 -23.09 2.35
N ARG A 30 6.86 -23.77 1.82
CA ARG A 30 5.88 -23.16 0.94
C ARG A 30 4.45 -23.39 1.47
N LEU A 31 3.66 -22.34 1.45
CA LEU A 31 2.23 -22.36 1.70
C LEU A 31 1.51 -21.81 0.46
N ASP A 32 0.69 -22.64 -0.16
CA ASP A 32 -0.14 -22.25 -1.30
C ASP A 32 -1.60 -22.14 -0.88
N PHE A 33 -2.27 -21.14 -1.43
CA PHE A 33 -3.74 -21.03 -1.38
C PHE A 33 -4.26 -20.37 -2.64
N LYS A 34 -5.44 -20.81 -3.10
CA LYS A 34 -6.06 -20.29 -4.32
C LYS A 34 -7.57 -20.26 -4.17
N ALA A 35 -8.15 -19.07 -4.16
CA ALA A 35 -9.59 -18.86 -4.14
C ALA A 35 -10.23 -19.19 -5.50
N GLN A 36 -11.54 -19.45 -5.51
CA GLN A 36 -12.29 -19.65 -6.75
C GLN A 36 -12.40 -18.33 -7.54
N ASP A 37 -12.69 -17.24 -6.85
CA ASP A 37 -12.83 -15.92 -7.44
C ASP A 37 -11.56 -15.07 -7.30
N PRO A 38 -11.33 -14.13 -8.23
CA PRO A 38 -10.20 -13.20 -8.14
C PRO A 38 -10.23 -12.38 -6.83
N ARG A 39 -9.09 -12.30 -6.15
CA ARG A 39 -8.89 -11.54 -4.91
C ARG A 39 -8.13 -10.24 -5.12
N ALA A 40 -7.38 -10.15 -6.21
CA ALA A 40 -6.62 -8.96 -6.57
C ALA A 40 -6.53 -8.78 -8.08
N SER A 41 -6.16 -7.59 -8.52
CA SER A 41 -5.88 -7.28 -9.92
C SER A 41 -4.50 -6.64 -10.03
N VAL A 42 -3.72 -7.12 -10.99
CA VAL A 42 -2.46 -6.48 -11.40
C VAL A 42 -2.81 -5.42 -12.44
N VAL A 43 -2.37 -4.19 -12.21
CA VAL A 43 -2.72 -3.07 -13.08
C VAL A 43 -1.47 -2.42 -13.71
N ASP A 44 -1.63 -1.87 -14.91
CA ASP A 44 -0.71 -0.87 -15.43
C ASP A 44 -1.04 0.48 -14.78
N ARG A 45 -0.14 0.95 -13.91
CA ARG A 45 -0.32 2.20 -13.15
C ARG A 45 -0.38 3.43 -14.04
N ARG A 46 0.32 3.42 -15.17
CA ARG A 46 0.31 4.58 -16.09
C ARG A 46 -1.06 4.71 -16.76
N LEU A 47 -1.65 3.59 -17.17
CA LEU A 47 -3.00 3.58 -17.76
C LEU A 47 -4.05 3.88 -16.70
N PHE A 48 -3.94 3.31 -15.50
CA PHE A 48 -4.84 3.59 -14.39
C PHE A 48 -4.82 5.06 -13.98
N ASP A 49 -3.63 5.61 -13.74
CA ASP A 49 -3.48 7.02 -13.35
C ASP A 49 -3.98 7.96 -14.46
N ARG A 50 -3.75 7.61 -15.74
CA ARG A 50 -4.28 8.37 -16.88
C ARG A 50 -5.80 8.33 -16.97
N ALA A 51 -6.41 7.16 -16.74
CA ALA A 51 -7.87 7.04 -16.73
C ALA A 51 -8.48 7.94 -15.62
N ALA A 52 -7.94 7.91 -14.41
CA ALA A 52 -8.39 8.77 -13.32
C ALA A 52 -8.26 10.27 -13.64
N VAL A 53 -7.19 10.65 -14.31
CA VAL A 53 -7.00 12.03 -14.76
C VAL A 53 -8.03 12.42 -15.84
N CYS A 54 -8.31 11.54 -16.80
CA CYS A 54 -9.30 11.81 -17.83
C CYS A 54 -10.70 12.05 -17.24
N GLU A 55 -11.11 11.25 -16.27
CA GLU A 55 -12.38 11.45 -15.55
C GLU A 55 -12.39 12.81 -14.82
N ALA A 56 -11.32 13.14 -14.10
CA ALA A 56 -11.23 14.43 -13.40
C ALA A 56 -11.33 15.63 -14.37
N LEU A 57 -10.72 15.53 -15.55
CA LEU A 57 -10.80 16.57 -16.58
C LEU A 57 -12.22 16.71 -17.14
N GLN A 58 -12.97 15.62 -17.29
CA GLN A 58 -14.38 15.65 -17.73
C GLN A 58 -15.28 16.35 -16.69
N GLU A 59 -14.94 16.24 -15.41
CA GLU A 59 -15.60 16.94 -14.30
C GLU A 59 -15.15 18.41 -14.14
N GLY A 60 -14.33 18.92 -15.06
CA GLY A 60 -13.93 20.33 -15.09
C GLY A 60 -12.69 20.67 -14.27
N VAL A 61 -11.93 19.68 -13.83
CA VAL A 61 -10.66 19.92 -13.12
C VAL A 61 -9.62 20.49 -14.08
N GLU A 62 -8.96 21.60 -13.69
CA GLU A 62 -7.81 22.13 -14.41
C GLU A 62 -6.54 21.37 -14.03
N MET A 63 -5.85 20.77 -14.98
CA MET A 63 -4.59 20.08 -14.77
C MET A 63 -3.41 20.91 -15.26
N ARG A 64 -2.41 21.08 -14.41
CA ARG A 64 -1.13 21.72 -14.74
C ARG A 64 0.01 20.73 -14.64
N LEU A 65 0.49 20.27 -15.78
CA LEU A 65 1.65 19.36 -15.87
C LEU A 65 2.96 20.16 -15.66
N CYS A 66 3.99 19.44 -15.20
CA CYS A 66 5.32 20.02 -14.95
C CYS A 66 5.32 21.26 -14.02
N SER A 67 4.30 21.38 -13.18
CA SER A 67 4.06 22.52 -12.30
C SER A 67 4.19 22.14 -10.81
N PRO A 68 5.41 21.80 -10.34
CA PRO A 68 5.60 21.32 -8.98
C PRO A 68 5.35 22.45 -7.98
N VAL A 69 4.43 22.20 -7.03
CA VAL A 69 4.22 23.11 -5.89
C VAL A 69 5.44 22.99 -4.96
N ARG A 70 6.08 24.13 -4.68
CA ARG A 70 7.32 24.22 -3.90
C ARG A 70 7.08 24.64 -2.45
N ARG A 71 6.10 25.52 -2.24
CA ARG A 71 5.80 26.10 -0.95
C ARG A 71 4.30 26.32 -0.79
N ILE A 72 3.86 26.20 0.46
CA ILE A 72 2.53 26.60 0.90
C ILE A 72 2.69 27.62 2.03
N ARG A 73 1.90 28.70 2.01
CA ARG A 73 1.77 29.66 3.10
C ARG A 73 0.33 30.12 3.24
N ARG A 74 -0.04 30.67 4.38
CA ARG A 74 -1.36 31.25 4.61
C ARG A 74 -1.30 32.76 4.47
N GLU A 75 -2.32 33.33 3.80
CA GLU A 75 -2.58 34.76 3.72
C GLU A 75 -4.07 34.97 4.00
N GLY A 76 -4.41 35.36 5.22
CA GLY A 76 -5.81 35.45 5.65
C GLY A 76 -6.49 34.07 5.61
N GLU A 77 -7.62 34.01 4.92
CA GLU A 77 -8.41 32.77 4.76
C GLU A 77 -7.92 31.87 3.60
N GLU A 78 -6.93 32.31 2.83
CA GLU A 78 -6.44 31.57 1.67
C GLU A 78 -5.09 30.92 1.90
N SER A 79 -4.88 29.79 1.23
CA SER A 79 -3.57 29.16 1.03
C SER A 79 -2.97 29.68 -0.26
N VAL A 80 -1.72 30.14 -0.22
CA VAL A 80 -0.96 30.57 -1.38
C VAL A 80 0.09 29.53 -1.69
N LEU A 81 0.03 28.99 -2.89
CA LEU A 81 0.89 27.91 -3.39
C LEU A 81 1.90 28.51 -4.38
N SER A 82 3.19 28.43 -4.07
CA SER A 82 4.25 28.83 -5.02
C SER A 82 4.60 27.65 -5.92
N ILE A 83 4.47 27.84 -7.23
CA ILE A 83 4.76 26.85 -8.27
C ILE A 83 6.17 27.07 -8.83
N GLY A 84 6.79 26.00 -9.32
CA GLY A 84 8.08 26.12 -10.03
C GLY A 84 7.94 27.04 -11.25
N GLY A 85 8.76 28.12 -11.30
CA GLY A 85 8.67 29.14 -12.34
C GLY A 85 8.31 30.52 -11.81
N GLY A 86 7.90 30.61 -10.53
CA GLY A 86 7.60 31.89 -9.87
C GLY A 86 6.13 32.26 -9.82
N ASP A 87 5.25 31.45 -10.41
CA ASP A 87 3.80 31.64 -10.35
C ASP A 87 3.23 31.26 -8.97
N GLU A 88 2.12 31.90 -8.62
CA GLU A 88 1.37 31.60 -7.41
C GLU A 88 -0.08 31.24 -7.74
N ILE A 89 -0.61 30.27 -6.98
CA ILE A 89 -2.04 29.90 -7.00
C ILE A 89 -2.59 30.16 -5.60
N ARG A 90 -3.78 30.74 -5.56
CA ARG A 90 -4.58 30.93 -4.33
C ARG A 90 -5.69 29.90 -4.28
N ALA A 91 -5.91 29.33 -3.11
CA ALA A 91 -6.97 28.37 -2.86
C ALA A 91 -7.48 28.51 -1.42
N SER A 92 -8.79 28.38 -1.23
CA SER A 92 -9.40 28.29 0.11
C SER A 92 -8.95 27.04 0.85
N ILE A 93 -8.91 25.90 0.14
CA ILE A 93 -8.52 24.59 0.69
C ILE A 93 -7.57 23.89 -0.29
N VAL A 94 -6.55 23.23 0.25
CA VAL A 94 -5.56 22.43 -0.48
C VAL A 94 -5.65 20.98 -0.04
N ILE A 95 -5.67 20.05 -0.99
CA ILE A 95 -5.49 18.62 -0.75
C ILE A 95 -4.09 18.24 -1.23
N SER A 96 -3.21 17.86 -0.31
CA SER A 96 -1.87 17.39 -0.63
C SER A 96 -1.84 15.89 -0.83
N ALA A 97 -1.62 15.45 -2.06
CA ALA A 97 -1.40 14.06 -2.47
C ALA A 97 0.03 13.87 -3.00
N GLU A 98 1.03 14.50 -2.38
CA GLU A 98 2.41 14.61 -2.87
C GLU A 98 3.27 13.37 -2.65
N GLY A 99 2.66 12.27 -2.20
CA GLY A 99 3.32 10.99 -1.99
C GLY A 99 4.29 11.00 -0.79
N VAL A 100 5.20 10.06 -0.77
CA VAL A 100 6.13 9.81 0.36
C VAL A 100 6.97 11.02 0.77
N ARG A 101 7.17 11.98 -0.11
CA ARG A 101 8.00 13.15 0.20
C ARG A 101 7.36 14.08 1.23
N GLY A 102 6.02 14.22 1.25
CA GLY A 102 5.27 14.99 2.25
C GLY A 102 5.85 16.37 2.54
N ARG A 103 6.32 17.11 1.53
CA ARG A 103 7.02 18.39 1.71
C ARG A 103 6.07 19.47 2.20
N LEU A 104 4.90 19.60 1.56
CA LEU A 104 3.91 20.62 1.91
C LEU A 104 3.29 20.30 3.27
N ALA A 105 3.03 19.02 3.53
CA ALA A 105 2.55 18.55 4.84
C ALA A 105 3.49 18.98 5.97
N ARG A 106 4.82 18.77 5.80
CA ARG A 106 5.81 19.23 6.79
C ARG A 106 5.90 20.75 6.92
N GLN A 107 5.74 21.48 5.82
CA GLN A 107 5.71 22.97 5.89
C GLN A 107 4.51 23.47 6.70
N ALA A 108 3.40 22.73 6.67
CA ALA A 108 2.20 23.00 7.46
C ALA A 108 2.26 22.43 8.90
N GLY A 109 3.40 21.90 9.34
CA GLY A 109 3.59 21.35 10.68
C GLY A 109 3.06 19.93 10.89
N ILE A 110 2.65 19.25 9.83
CA ILE A 110 2.19 17.84 9.92
C ILE A 110 3.39 16.92 9.97
N MET A 111 3.40 16.02 10.95
CA MET A 111 4.47 15.04 11.13
C MET A 111 4.52 14.06 9.93
N PRO A 112 5.70 13.53 9.58
CA PRO A 112 5.81 12.49 8.57
C PRO A 112 5.19 11.17 9.08
N PRO A 113 4.92 10.21 8.17
CA PRO A 113 4.61 8.84 8.54
C PRO A 113 5.67 8.22 9.45
N GLU A 114 5.26 7.25 10.31
CA GLU A 114 6.13 6.65 11.33
C GLU A 114 7.39 6.00 10.75
N LEU A 115 7.26 5.35 9.61
CA LEU A 115 8.32 4.60 8.95
C LEU A 115 8.25 4.78 7.44
N VAL A 116 9.39 4.93 6.79
CA VAL A 116 9.48 4.89 5.32
C VAL A 116 10.44 3.78 4.92
N LEU A 117 9.91 2.76 4.24
CA LEU A 117 10.72 1.67 3.69
C LEU A 117 11.30 2.06 2.32
N SER A 118 12.50 1.57 2.03
CA SER A 118 13.13 1.69 0.71
C SER A 118 12.63 0.58 -0.21
N GLY A 119 11.83 0.94 -1.20
CA GLY A 119 11.26 0.03 -2.19
C GLY A 119 12.08 -0.01 -3.48
N ALA A 120 12.24 -1.20 -4.05
CA ALA A 120 12.82 -1.40 -5.37
C ALA A 120 12.09 -2.54 -6.10
N GLN A 121 11.83 -2.36 -7.40
CA GLN A 121 11.14 -3.33 -8.24
C GLN A 121 11.66 -3.27 -9.66
N VAL A 122 11.77 -4.43 -10.29
CA VAL A 122 12.04 -4.59 -11.72
C VAL A 122 10.89 -5.32 -12.40
N GLU A 123 10.72 -5.09 -13.69
CA GLU A 123 9.91 -5.94 -14.55
C GLU A 123 10.85 -6.67 -15.52
N VAL A 124 10.72 -7.99 -15.57
CA VAL A 124 11.63 -8.87 -16.32
C VAL A 124 10.86 -9.96 -17.08
N PRO A 125 11.39 -10.46 -18.22
CA PRO A 125 11.00 -11.75 -18.75
C PRO A 125 11.30 -12.84 -17.72
N PHE A 126 10.28 -13.65 -17.37
CA PHE A 126 10.35 -14.55 -16.23
C PHE A 126 9.50 -15.81 -16.46
N ALA A 127 10.05 -16.98 -16.14
CA ALA A 127 9.30 -18.23 -16.16
C ALA A 127 8.29 -18.25 -15.01
N VAL A 128 7.05 -17.84 -15.34
CA VAL A 128 5.92 -17.80 -14.41
C VAL A 128 5.40 -19.22 -14.18
N GLU A 129 5.27 -19.65 -12.92
CA GLU A 129 4.73 -21.00 -12.59
C GLU A 129 3.20 -21.01 -12.66
N ASP A 130 2.57 -20.07 -11.98
CA ASP A 130 1.10 -19.88 -11.98
C ASP A 130 0.78 -18.39 -12.24
N PRO A 131 0.24 -18.07 -13.41
CA PRO A 131 -0.07 -16.68 -13.77
C PRO A 131 -1.27 -16.10 -13.01
N GLU A 132 -2.01 -16.90 -12.25
CA GLU A 132 -3.11 -16.45 -11.39
C GLU A 132 -2.68 -16.30 -9.91
N SER A 133 -1.41 -16.57 -9.59
CA SER A 133 -0.91 -16.49 -8.21
C SER A 133 0.30 -15.56 -8.12
N VAL A 134 0.41 -14.84 -7.01
CA VAL A 134 1.60 -14.07 -6.66
C VAL A 134 2.51 -14.88 -5.75
N GLU A 135 3.81 -14.61 -5.79
CA GLU A 135 4.75 -15.19 -4.82
C GLU A 135 5.14 -14.12 -3.79
N VAL A 136 5.18 -14.54 -2.54
CA VAL A 136 5.58 -13.72 -1.39
C VAL A 136 6.72 -14.42 -0.68
N HIS A 137 7.89 -13.79 -0.62
CA HIS A 137 9.09 -14.35 -0.01
C HIS A 137 9.39 -13.62 1.30
N LEU A 138 9.07 -14.27 2.42
CA LEU A 138 9.32 -13.74 3.75
C LEU A 138 10.82 -13.73 4.07
N GLY A 139 11.26 -12.76 4.84
CA GLY A 139 12.66 -12.68 5.29
C GLY A 139 13.68 -12.32 4.19
N ALA A 140 13.25 -12.02 2.96
CA ALA A 140 14.15 -11.60 1.87
C ALA A 140 14.91 -10.30 2.21
N ALA A 141 14.30 -9.43 3.02
CA ALA A 141 14.91 -8.22 3.57
C ALA A 141 14.19 -7.79 4.85
N PRO A 142 14.86 -7.08 5.78
CA PRO A 142 14.19 -6.50 6.94
C PRO A 142 13.27 -5.35 6.51
N GLY A 143 11.99 -5.37 6.90
CA GLY A 143 11.01 -4.33 6.58
C GLY A 143 9.69 -4.86 6.10
N LEU A 144 9.64 -5.48 4.92
CA LEU A 144 8.47 -6.14 4.38
C LEU A 144 8.90 -7.52 3.83
N PHE A 145 8.42 -7.91 2.68
CA PHE A 145 8.75 -9.15 1.96
C PHE A 145 9.22 -8.82 0.54
N ALA A 146 9.75 -9.82 -0.17
CA ALA A 146 9.90 -9.74 -1.61
C ALA A 146 8.70 -10.39 -2.31
N TRP A 147 8.40 -9.92 -3.51
CA TRP A 147 7.30 -10.42 -4.32
C TRP A 147 7.71 -10.78 -5.73
N VAL A 148 7.02 -11.75 -6.31
CA VAL A 148 6.99 -12.02 -7.75
C VAL A 148 5.52 -11.92 -8.18
N ILE A 149 5.20 -10.94 -9.03
CA ILE A 149 3.85 -10.65 -9.48
C ILE A 149 3.77 -10.84 -10.99
N PRO A 150 3.06 -11.85 -11.49
CA PRO A 150 2.86 -12.04 -12.93
C PRO A 150 2.21 -10.82 -13.59
N THR A 151 2.78 -10.31 -14.67
CA THR A 151 2.19 -9.26 -15.51
C THR A 151 1.78 -9.79 -16.88
N GLY A 152 2.34 -10.93 -17.29
CA GLY A 152 2.05 -11.67 -18.50
C GLY A 152 2.28 -13.17 -18.30
N GLU A 153 2.25 -13.95 -19.37
CA GLU A 153 2.56 -15.39 -19.32
C GLU A 153 4.04 -15.65 -19.01
N GLU A 154 4.92 -14.81 -19.56
CA GLU A 154 6.37 -14.91 -19.42
C GLU A 154 7.00 -13.60 -18.92
N THR A 155 6.25 -12.82 -18.12
CA THR A 155 6.73 -11.57 -17.53
C THR A 155 6.27 -11.43 -16.11
N ALA A 156 7.12 -10.90 -15.24
CA ALA A 156 6.78 -10.63 -13.85
C ALA A 156 7.43 -9.34 -13.34
N ARG A 157 6.75 -8.71 -12.39
CA ARG A 157 7.32 -7.68 -11.51
C ARG A 157 7.91 -8.35 -10.28
N ILE A 158 9.20 -8.18 -10.09
CA ILE A 158 9.94 -8.70 -8.94
C ILE A 158 10.43 -7.53 -8.13
N GLY A 159 10.08 -7.48 -6.85
CA GLY A 159 10.47 -6.37 -6.01
C GLY A 159 10.45 -6.70 -4.54
N LEU A 160 10.84 -5.74 -3.73
CA LEU A 160 10.77 -5.79 -2.27
C LEU A 160 10.75 -4.39 -1.66
N CYS A 161 10.37 -4.32 -0.37
CA CYS A 161 10.59 -3.16 0.45
C CYS A 161 11.42 -3.54 1.68
N ALA A 162 12.49 -2.80 1.92
CA ALA A 162 13.39 -2.98 3.05
C ALA A 162 13.45 -1.71 3.90
N ARG A 163 13.92 -1.81 5.14
CA ARG A 163 14.16 -0.62 5.99
C ARG A 163 15.11 0.37 5.33
N GLU A 164 16.14 -0.15 4.68
CA GLU A 164 17.16 0.62 3.99
C GLU A 164 17.66 -0.17 2.77
N ARG A 165 18.33 0.48 1.83
CA ARG A 165 19.06 -0.13 0.72
C ARG A 165 18.23 -1.12 -0.11
N GLY A 166 16.98 -0.77 -0.44
CA GLY A 166 16.08 -1.63 -1.21
C GLY A 166 16.70 -2.20 -2.47
N CYS A 167 17.48 -1.40 -3.23
CA CYS A 167 18.15 -1.87 -4.44
C CYS A 167 19.19 -2.96 -4.18
N GLU A 168 19.97 -2.86 -3.09
CA GLU A 168 20.99 -3.88 -2.75
C GLU A 168 20.29 -5.20 -2.33
N HIS A 169 19.22 -5.11 -1.55
CA HIS A 169 18.44 -6.27 -1.19
C HIS A 169 17.77 -6.90 -2.40
N LEU A 170 17.20 -6.10 -3.31
CA LEU A 170 16.63 -6.61 -4.55
C LEU A 170 17.68 -7.33 -5.41
N LYS A 171 18.88 -6.75 -5.56
CA LYS A 171 19.97 -7.39 -6.29
C LYS A 171 20.34 -8.75 -5.69
N ARG A 172 20.39 -8.87 -4.35
CA ARG A 172 20.65 -10.16 -3.68
C ARG A 172 19.51 -11.14 -3.91
N PHE A 173 18.26 -10.69 -3.82
CA PHE A 173 17.09 -11.53 -4.06
C PHE A 173 17.05 -12.06 -5.50
N LEU A 174 17.29 -11.22 -6.50
CA LEU A 174 17.39 -11.63 -7.90
C LEU A 174 18.55 -12.61 -8.16
N GLY A 175 19.60 -12.55 -7.34
CA GLY A 175 20.75 -13.46 -7.40
C GLY A 175 20.52 -14.83 -6.77
N GLN A 176 19.45 -15.02 -5.98
CA GLN A 176 19.10 -16.33 -5.40
C GLN A 176 18.82 -17.34 -6.50
N GLU A 177 19.33 -18.55 -6.38
CA GLU A 177 19.27 -19.57 -7.42
C GLU A 177 17.85 -19.85 -7.91
N VAL A 178 16.89 -19.93 -6.99
CA VAL A 178 15.46 -20.19 -7.27
C VAL A 178 14.81 -19.09 -8.09
N ILE A 179 15.27 -17.84 -7.97
CA ILE A 179 14.78 -16.70 -8.75
C ILE A 179 15.59 -16.54 -10.04
N ARG A 180 16.92 -16.58 -9.92
CA ARG A 180 17.84 -16.35 -11.04
C ARG A 180 17.61 -17.32 -12.21
N LYS A 181 17.35 -18.60 -11.92
CA LYS A 181 17.08 -19.63 -12.96
C LYS A 181 15.81 -19.36 -13.77
N ARG A 182 14.89 -18.59 -13.22
CA ARG A 182 13.61 -18.26 -13.85
C ARG A 182 13.64 -16.93 -14.61
N ILE A 183 14.69 -16.13 -14.46
CA ILE A 183 14.87 -14.88 -15.22
C ILE A 183 15.34 -15.25 -16.64
N LEU A 184 14.52 -14.89 -17.65
CA LEU A 184 14.72 -15.25 -19.05
C LEU A 184 15.41 -14.13 -19.87
N GLY A 185 15.54 -12.93 -19.29
CA GLY A 185 16.12 -11.78 -20.00
C GLY A 185 16.41 -10.60 -19.08
N SER A 186 16.80 -9.48 -19.68
CA SER A 186 17.12 -8.25 -18.96
C SER A 186 15.86 -7.54 -18.43
N ALA A 187 16.03 -6.75 -17.38
CA ALA A 187 14.97 -5.89 -16.87
C ALA A 187 14.53 -4.86 -17.92
N THR A 188 13.20 -4.76 -18.12
CA THR A 188 12.60 -3.77 -19.02
C THR A 188 12.31 -2.45 -18.31
N THR A 189 12.03 -2.51 -17.01
CA THR A 189 11.80 -1.34 -16.16
C THR A 189 12.41 -1.54 -14.78
N ILE A 190 12.83 -0.42 -14.16
CA ILE A 190 13.30 -0.36 -12.77
C ILE A 190 12.55 0.77 -12.07
N ASN A 191 11.88 0.46 -10.97
CA ASN A 191 11.21 1.44 -10.13
C ASN A 191 11.84 1.44 -8.74
N VAL A 192 12.15 2.64 -8.24
CA VAL A 192 12.67 2.86 -6.88
C VAL A 192 11.84 3.91 -6.20
N GLY A 193 11.46 3.68 -4.95
CA GLY A 193 10.62 4.62 -4.21
C GLY A 193 10.64 4.36 -2.72
N GLY A 194 9.91 5.20 -1.98
CA GLY A 194 9.63 4.99 -0.57
C GLY A 194 8.23 4.41 -0.38
N LEU A 195 8.07 3.57 0.63
CA LEU A 195 6.79 3.06 1.07
C LEU A 195 6.54 3.57 2.51
N PRO A 196 5.65 4.55 2.70
CA PRO A 196 5.38 5.12 4.02
C PRO A 196 4.38 4.26 4.77
N LEU A 197 4.69 3.93 6.01
CA LEU A 197 3.84 3.15 6.91
C LEU A 197 3.59 3.92 8.20
N GLY A 198 2.39 3.75 8.76
CA GLY A 198 1.99 4.38 10.02
C GLY A 198 1.62 5.86 9.83
N PRO A 199 0.32 6.16 9.80
CA PRO A 199 -0.16 7.53 9.63
C PRO A 199 0.30 8.43 10.78
N PRO A 200 0.59 9.72 10.52
CA PRO A 200 0.86 10.69 11.56
C PRO A 200 -0.38 10.90 12.45
N PRO A 201 -0.22 11.45 13.67
CA PRO A 201 -1.34 11.70 14.58
C PRO A 201 -2.44 12.58 13.99
N VAL A 202 -2.07 13.50 13.09
CA VAL A 202 -2.98 14.44 12.43
C VAL A 202 -2.63 14.52 10.95
N THR A 203 -3.66 14.53 10.07
CA THR A 203 -3.50 14.66 8.62
C THR A 203 -4.13 15.94 8.07
N VAL A 204 -4.40 16.90 8.93
CA VAL A 204 -4.99 18.20 8.58
C VAL A 204 -4.22 19.37 9.21
N ALA A 205 -4.27 20.50 8.57
CA ALA A 205 -3.84 21.79 9.10
C ALA A 205 -4.77 22.89 8.57
N GLN A 206 -4.55 24.14 8.98
CA GLN A 206 -5.32 25.27 8.48
C GLN A 206 -5.26 25.32 6.94
N GLY A 207 -6.40 25.16 6.27
CA GLY A 207 -6.52 25.17 4.81
C GLY A 207 -5.88 23.99 4.10
N LEU A 208 -5.52 22.90 4.80
CA LEU A 208 -4.78 21.77 4.21
C LEU A 208 -5.30 20.42 4.71
N LEU A 209 -5.57 19.52 3.78
CA LEU A 209 -5.79 18.08 3.99
C LEU A 209 -4.64 17.30 3.35
N VAL A 210 -4.18 16.22 3.98
CA VAL A 210 -3.13 15.33 3.45
C VAL A 210 -3.70 13.94 3.22
N VAL A 211 -3.45 13.36 2.03
CA VAL A 211 -4.02 12.08 1.62
C VAL A 211 -2.97 11.11 1.06
N GLY A 212 -3.31 9.83 1.03
CA GLY A 212 -2.49 8.78 0.42
C GLY A 212 -1.16 8.56 1.14
N ASP A 213 -0.09 8.32 0.37
CA ASP A 213 1.25 8.06 0.89
C ASP A 213 1.78 9.21 1.76
N ALA A 214 1.44 10.45 1.43
CA ALA A 214 1.84 11.61 2.23
C ALA A 214 1.25 11.58 3.66
N ALA A 215 0.10 10.92 3.83
CA ALA A 215 -0.58 10.70 5.11
C ALA A 215 -0.29 9.30 5.69
N GLY A 216 0.61 8.51 5.11
CA GLY A 216 0.88 7.14 5.56
C GLY A 216 -0.31 6.18 5.43
N GLN A 217 -1.27 6.48 4.57
CA GLN A 217 -2.46 5.66 4.32
C GLN A 217 -2.12 4.47 3.40
N VAL A 218 -1.25 3.60 3.89
CA VAL A 218 -0.72 2.43 3.19
C VAL A 218 -0.87 1.22 4.09
N LYS A 219 -1.32 0.09 3.54
CA LYS A 219 -1.49 -1.19 4.28
C LYS A 219 -0.12 -1.73 4.71
N PRO A 220 0.19 -1.83 6.01
CA PRO A 220 1.52 -2.22 6.46
C PRO A 220 1.84 -3.71 6.23
N THR A 221 0.82 -4.53 5.98
CA THR A 221 0.96 -5.96 5.74
C THR A 221 1.27 -6.30 4.29
N SER A 222 0.88 -5.45 3.33
CA SER A 222 1.03 -5.73 1.89
C SER A 222 1.76 -4.63 1.11
N GLY A 223 1.95 -3.45 1.71
CA GLY A 223 2.50 -2.27 1.01
C GLY A 223 1.50 -1.62 0.04
N GLY A 224 0.25 -2.05 0.01
CA GLY A 224 -0.76 -1.53 -0.92
C GLY A 224 -1.33 -0.18 -0.47
N GLY A 225 -1.06 0.90 -1.22
CA GLY A 225 -1.54 2.26 -0.94
C GLY A 225 -2.72 2.72 -1.78
N ILE A 226 -3.03 2.05 -2.91
CA ILE A 226 -4.08 2.52 -3.85
C ILE A 226 -5.45 2.54 -3.17
N TYR A 227 -5.88 1.41 -2.60
CA TYR A 227 -7.19 1.30 -1.95
C TYR A 227 -7.38 2.32 -0.82
N PRO A 228 -6.52 2.36 0.22
CA PRO A 228 -6.70 3.33 1.29
C PRO A 228 -6.54 4.77 0.82
N GLY A 229 -5.70 5.02 -0.20
CA GLY A 229 -5.54 6.35 -0.80
C GLY A 229 -6.82 6.82 -1.50
N LEU A 230 -7.50 5.96 -2.26
CA LEU A 230 -8.78 6.27 -2.92
C LEU A 230 -9.89 6.54 -1.90
N VAL A 231 -10.04 5.69 -0.88
CA VAL A 231 -11.01 5.90 0.20
C VAL A 231 -10.78 7.26 0.88
N ALA A 232 -9.54 7.55 1.23
CA ALA A 232 -9.19 8.82 1.86
C ALA A 232 -9.39 10.02 0.93
N ALA A 233 -9.07 9.90 -0.35
CA ALA A 233 -9.26 10.95 -1.34
C ALA A 233 -10.74 11.30 -1.53
N LYS A 234 -11.62 10.30 -1.59
CA LYS A 234 -13.08 10.49 -1.66
C LYS A 234 -13.62 11.26 -0.45
N ILE A 235 -13.19 10.87 0.75
CA ILE A 235 -13.56 11.59 1.98
C ILE A 235 -13.01 13.01 1.97
N ALA A 236 -11.74 13.19 1.59
CA ALA A 236 -11.10 14.50 1.55
C ALA A 236 -11.79 15.44 0.56
N GLY A 237 -12.16 14.94 -0.63
CA GLY A 237 -12.89 15.71 -1.65
C GLY A 237 -14.23 16.21 -1.13
N GLY A 238 -15.03 15.34 -0.48
CA GLY A 238 -16.32 15.71 0.11
C GLY A 238 -16.19 16.76 1.21
N VAL A 239 -15.25 16.56 2.14
CA VAL A 239 -15.02 17.51 3.25
C VAL A 239 -14.47 18.84 2.73
N ALA A 240 -13.54 18.81 1.77
CA ALA A 240 -12.98 20.03 1.19
C ALA A 240 -14.03 20.84 0.44
N ALA A 241 -14.90 20.18 -0.34
CA ALA A 241 -15.98 20.84 -1.06
C ALA A 241 -16.97 21.50 -0.10
N ALA A 242 -17.44 20.78 0.93
CA ALA A 242 -18.35 21.34 1.95
C ALA A 242 -17.73 22.53 2.69
N ALA A 243 -16.50 22.39 3.16
CA ALA A 243 -15.78 23.44 3.86
C ALA A 243 -15.53 24.68 2.99
N ALA A 244 -15.23 24.49 1.68
CA ALA A 244 -15.09 25.59 0.73
C ALA A 244 -16.41 26.34 0.50
N MET A 245 -17.54 25.63 0.42
CA MET A 245 -18.88 26.23 0.29
C MET A 245 -19.30 27.00 1.54
N GLU A 246 -18.89 26.53 2.72
CA GLU A 246 -19.11 27.21 4.00
C GLU A 246 -18.18 28.40 4.22
N GLY A 247 -17.11 28.54 3.43
CA GLY A 247 -16.06 29.52 3.62
C GLY A 247 -15.17 29.27 4.85
N ASP A 248 -15.21 28.04 5.40
CA ASP A 248 -14.47 27.68 6.61
C ASP A 248 -13.37 26.63 6.30
N GLY A 249 -12.15 27.12 6.04
CA GLY A 249 -10.96 26.30 5.89
C GLY A 249 -10.20 26.07 7.21
N SER A 250 -10.81 26.29 8.38
CA SER A 250 -10.15 26.11 9.67
C SER A 250 -9.72 24.66 9.90
N ALA A 251 -8.60 24.48 10.61
CA ALA A 251 -8.16 23.15 11.00
C ALA A 251 -9.24 22.36 11.77
N GLN A 252 -10.05 23.08 12.58
CA GLN A 252 -11.17 22.50 13.33
C GLN A 252 -12.21 21.92 12.38
N ARG A 253 -12.63 22.70 11.35
CA ARG A 253 -13.59 22.24 10.34
C ARG A 253 -13.06 21.04 9.56
N LEU A 254 -11.79 21.07 9.16
CA LEU A 254 -11.14 20.04 8.39
C LEU A 254 -10.85 18.75 9.19
N GLN A 255 -10.88 18.78 10.53
CA GLN A 255 -10.75 17.56 11.37
C GLN A 255 -11.84 16.53 11.09
N GLU A 256 -12.96 16.92 10.48
CA GLU A 256 -13.98 15.97 10.03
C GLU A 256 -13.38 14.91 9.09
N TYR A 257 -12.53 15.31 8.15
CA TYR A 257 -11.78 14.38 7.29
C TYR A 257 -10.96 13.38 8.12
N ASP A 258 -10.13 13.90 9.06
CA ASP A 258 -9.27 13.05 9.88
C ASP A 258 -10.08 12.03 10.70
N ARG A 259 -11.21 12.44 11.25
CA ARG A 259 -12.13 11.58 12.01
C ARG A 259 -12.76 10.50 11.13
N ILE A 260 -13.25 10.85 9.93
CA ILE A 260 -13.98 9.92 9.06
C ILE A 260 -13.03 8.86 8.47
N TRP A 261 -11.89 9.28 7.92
CA TRP A 261 -10.97 8.31 7.36
C TRP A 261 -10.37 7.38 8.41
N ARG A 262 -10.09 7.86 9.65
CA ARG A 262 -9.63 7.00 10.75
C ARG A 262 -10.71 6.03 11.21
N ALA A 263 -11.95 6.43 11.24
CA ALA A 263 -13.06 5.52 11.53
C ALA A 263 -13.18 4.39 10.48
N SER A 264 -12.88 4.70 9.20
CA SER A 264 -12.96 3.76 8.08
C SER A 264 -11.74 2.83 7.98
N LEU A 265 -10.52 3.36 8.08
CA LEU A 265 -9.26 2.67 7.76
C LEU A 265 -8.33 2.51 8.98
N GLY A 266 -8.46 3.37 9.98
CA GLY A 266 -7.45 3.51 11.04
C GLY A 266 -7.19 2.20 11.78
N ARG A 267 -8.25 1.45 12.14
CA ARG A 267 -8.14 0.16 12.82
C ARG A 267 -7.35 -0.87 11.99
N GLU A 268 -7.62 -0.96 10.68
CA GLU A 268 -6.93 -1.90 9.79
C GLU A 268 -5.44 -1.54 9.65
N LEU A 269 -5.14 -0.24 9.53
CA LEU A 269 -3.76 0.22 9.45
C LEU A 269 -3.00 -0.04 10.76
N GLU A 270 -3.64 0.17 11.92
CA GLU A 270 -3.03 -0.09 13.22
C GLU A 270 -2.74 -1.59 13.43
N ILE A 271 -3.71 -2.46 13.18
CA ILE A 271 -3.53 -3.91 13.24
C ILE A 271 -2.42 -4.34 12.26
N GLY A 272 -2.44 -3.80 11.04
CA GLY A 272 -1.41 -4.06 10.05
C GLY A 272 -0.01 -3.64 10.52
N MET A 273 0.14 -2.49 11.20
CA MET A 273 1.42 -2.04 11.77
C MET A 273 1.92 -2.99 12.86
N ARG A 274 1.02 -3.46 13.73
CA ARG A 274 1.38 -4.45 14.76
C ARG A 274 1.84 -5.77 14.12
N ALA A 275 1.11 -6.26 13.11
CA ALA A 275 1.48 -7.46 12.36
C ALA A 275 2.83 -7.30 11.64
N ASN A 276 3.08 -6.16 11.00
CA ASN A 276 4.37 -5.88 10.36
C ASN A 276 5.52 -5.86 11.37
N ARG A 277 5.35 -5.21 12.54
CA ARG A 277 6.35 -5.20 13.61
C ARG A 277 6.63 -6.61 14.14
N MET A 278 5.59 -7.45 14.27
CA MET A 278 5.74 -8.84 14.68
C MET A 278 6.56 -9.64 13.67
N LEU A 279 6.18 -9.62 12.39
CA LEU A 279 6.90 -10.34 11.33
C LEU A 279 8.37 -9.91 11.25
N ASN A 280 8.66 -8.61 11.45
CA ASN A 280 10.03 -8.09 11.45
C ASN A 280 10.87 -8.49 12.68
N ARG A 281 10.24 -9.00 13.75
CA ARG A 281 10.93 -9.50 14.96
C ARG A 281 11.15 -11.02 14.90
N MET A 282 10.43 -11.71 14.05
CA MET A 282 10.56 -13.16 13.90
C MET A 282 11.92 -13.53 13.32
N SER A 283 12.55 -14.52 13.91
CA SER A 283 13.71 -15.21 13.32
C SER A 283 13.33 -16.00 12.09
N ALA A 284 14.31 -16.37 11.26
CA ALA A 284 14.09 -17.22 10.11
C ALA A 284 13.41 -18.55 10.50
N LYS A 285 13.83 -19.15 11.63
CA LYS A 285 13.26 -20.40 12.15
C LYS A 285 11.78 -20.24 12.54
N GLU A 286 11.41 -19.14 13.21
CA GLU A 286 10.01 -18.88 13.58
C GLU A 286 9.13 -18.64 12.34
N CYS A 287 9.66 -17.95 11.30
CA CYS A 287 8.97 -17.84 10.02
C CYS A 287 8.76 -19.20 9.35
N ASP A 288 9.77 -20.08 9.38
CA ASP A 288 9.67 -21.44 8.85
C ASP A 288 8.63 -22.26 9.60
N GLU A 289 8.63 -22.20 10.92
CA GLU A 289 7.65 -22.88 11.79
C GLU A 289 6.23 -22.37 11.51
N LEU A 290 6.04 -21.06 11.34
CA LEU A 290 4.73 -20.48 11.02
C LEU A 290 4.21 -20.96 9.66
N VAL A 291 5.04 -20.89 8.61
CA VAL A 291 4.64 -21.33 7.27
C VAL A 291 4.31 -22.82 7.25
N ASN A 292 5.15 -23.66 7.88
CA ASN A 292 4.89 -25.10 8.00
C ASN A 292 3.61 -25.40 8.80
N TYR A 293 3.39 -24.67 9.90
CA TYR A 293 2.18 -24.81 10.70
C TYR A 293 0.92 -24.56 9.87
N LEU A 294 0.90 -23.48 9.10
CA LEU A 294 -0.23 -23.10 8.25
C LEU A 294 -0.40 -24.09 7.09
N ALA A 295 0.69 -24.47 6.41
CA ALA A 295 0.67 -25.40 5.28
C ALA A 295 0.16 -26.80 5.66
N GLY A 296 0.42 -27.26 6.89
CA GLY A 296 -0.06 -28.53 7.39
C GLY A 296 -1.54 -28.56 7.83
N ARG A 297 -2.29 -27.46 7.66
CA ARG A 297 -3.68 -27.34 8.17
C ARG A 297 -4.68 -26.95 7.09
N PRO A 298 -5.30 -27.92 6.40
CA PRO A 298 -6.25 -27.66 5.32
C PRO A 298 -7.42 -26.76 5.71
N ARG A 299 -7.87 -26.81 6.99
CA ARG A 299 -8.95 -25.94 7.49
C ARG A 299 -8.54 -24.46 7.52
N LEU A 300 -7.30 -24.16 7.91
CA LEU A 300 -6.78 -22.78 7.90
C LEU A 300 -6.60 -22.29 6.48
N ILE A 301 -6.07 -23.12 5.58
CA ILE A 301 -5.94 -22.80 4.15
C ILE A 301 -7.32 -22.48 3.57
N LYS A 302 -8.31 -23.32 3.80
CA LYS A 302 -9.70 -23.10 3.36
C LYS A 302 -10.26 -21.77 3.90
N THR A 303 -9.99 -21.44 5.17
CA THR A 303 -10.40 -20.15 5.76
C THR A 303 -9.74 -18.98 5.05
N ILE A 304 -8.48 -19.09 4.65
CA ILE A 304 -7.78 -18.07 3.87
C ILE A 304 -8.42 -17.93 2.48
N GLU A 305 -8.69 -19.03 1.80
CA GLU A 305 -9.30 -19.06 0.46
C GLU A 305 -10.70 -18.45 0.44
N GLU A 306 -11.53 -18.77 1.43
CA GLU A 306 -12.92 -18.31 1.52
C GLU A 306 -13.03 -16.86 2.00
N HIS A 307 -12.17 -16.46 2.92
CA HIS A 307 -12.31 -15.20 3.67
C HIS A 307 -11.13 -14.23 3.56
N GLY A 308 -10.08 -14.61 2.81
CA GLY A 308 -8.93 -13.76 2.59
C GLY A 308 -9.33 -12.48 1.86
N ASP A 309 -9.14 -11.35 2.53
CA ASP A 309 -9.32 -10.01 1.98
C ASP A 309 -8.03 -9.22 2.21
N ILE A 310 -7.35 -8.87 1.13
CA ILE A 310 -6.11 -8.10 1.18
C ILE A 310 -6.33 -6.67 1.69
N ASP A 311 -7.57 -6.17 1.61
CA ASP A 311 -7.93 -4.83 2.05
C ASP A 311 -8.37 -4.79 3.53
N ARG A 312 -8.83 -5.94 4.08
CA ARG A 312 -9.30 -6.08 5.47
C ARG A 312 -8.71 -7.34 6.15
N PRO A 313 -7.38 -7.39 6.36
CA PRO A 313 -6.73 -8.56 6.94
C PRO A 313 -7.18 -8.87 8.38
N SER A 314 -7.70 -7.90 9.14
CA SER A 314 -8.15 -8.13 10.51
C SER A 314 -9.29 -9.15 10.60
N SER A 315 -10.20 -9.14 9.63
CA SER A 315 -11.33 -10.10 9.60
C SER A 315 -10.86 -11.54 9.42
N LEU A 316 -9.86 -11.75 8.58
CA LEU A 316 -9.21 -13.04 8.39
C LEU A 316 -8.48 -13.48 9.66
N MET A 317 -7.69 -12.59 10.27
CA MET A 317 -6.96 -12.89 11.52
C MET A 317 -7.91 -13.36 12.64
N ILE A 318 -9.03 -12.69 12.82
CA ILE A 318 -10.04 -13.08 13.82
C ILE A 318 -10.60 -14.47 13.52
N LYS A 319 -10.97 -14.75 12.25
CA LYS A 319 -11.48 -16.07 11.86
C LYS A 319 -10.45 -17.17 12.05
N MET A 320 -9.20 -16.92 11.73
CA MET A 320 -8.10 -17.87 11.95
C MET A 320 -7.92 -18.22 13.43
N LEU A 321 -8.08 -17.27 14.36
CA LEU A 321 -7.97 -17.52 15.79
C LEU A 321 -8.94 -18.60 16.29
N PHE A 322 -10.14 -18.70 15.71
CA PHE A 322 -11.12 -19.74 16.06
C PHE A 322 -10.74 -21.15 15.58
N HIS A 323 -9.75 -21.25 14.68
CA HIS A 323 -9.29 -22.54 14.13
C HIS A 323 -7.88 -22.92 14.61
N LEU A 324 -7.29 -22.13 15.53
CA LEU A 324 -5.99 -22.47 16.13
C LEU A 324 -6.15 -23.59 17.16
N ASP A 325 -5.28 -24.59 17.04
CA ASP A 325 -5.06 -25.60 18.09
C ASP A 325 -4.03 -25.09 19.14
N TRP A 326 -3.67 -25.96 20.08
CA TRP A 326 -2.75 -25.60 21.17
C TRP A 326 -1.37 -25.15 20.67
N ASP A 327 -0.87 -25.75 19.58
CA ASP A 327 0.39 -25.36 18.96
C ASP A 327 0.25 -24.02 18.21
N GLY A 328 -0.88 -23.79 17.56
CA GLY A 328 -1.24 -22.48 16.99
C GLY A 328 -1.36 -21.41 18.06
N LEU A 329 -1.88 -21.70 19.23
CA LEU A 329 -1.94 -20.76 20.35
C LEU A 329 -0.55 -20.44 20.92
N LYS A 330 0.42 -21.36 20.87
CA LYS A 330 1.83 -21.06 21.19
C LYS A 330 2.46 -20.15 20.14
N LEU A 331 2.22 -20.41 18.86
CA LEU A 331 2.60 -19.50 17.77
C LEU A 331 1.81 -18.20 17.83
N ALA A 332 0.54 -18.23 18.24
CA ALA A 332 -0.28 -17.04 18.54
C ALA A 332 0.18 -16.30 19.82
N GLY A 333 0.98 -16.90 20.67
CA GLY A 333 1.75 -16.17 21.70
C GLY A 333 2.65 -15.09 21.08
N LEU A 334 3.12 -15.30 19.87
CA LEU A 334 3.72 -14.27 19.02
C LEU A 334 2.66 -13.23 18.58
N LEU A 335 1.40 -13.63 18.39
CA LEU A 335 0.25 -12.74 18.07
C LEU A 335 -0.18 -11.87 19.27
N ARG A 336 0.16 -12.19 20.51
CA ARG A 336 -0.04 -11.30 21.66
C ARG A 336 0.61 -9.94 21.46
N TYR A 337 1.73 -9.87 20.76
CA TYR A 337 2.37 -8.60 20.39
C TYR A 337 1.65 -7.83 19.29
N ALA A 338 0.69 -8.46 18.58
CA ALA A 338 -0.11 -7.80 17.54
C ALA A 338 -1.47 -7.29 18.06
N LEU A 339 -1.94 -7.83 19.18
CA LEU A 339 -3.28 -7.53 19.73
C LEU A 339 -3.22 -6.72 21.05
N GLY A 340 -2.04 -6.60 21.68
CA GLY A 340 -1.83 -5.89 22.94
C GLY A 340 -1.42 -4.44 22.80
#